data_5e8ca55209d4dd003018eaa24c7c4e4f
#
_entry.id   5e8ca55209d4dd003018eaa24c7c4e4f
#
_cell.length_a   1.000
_cell.length_b   1.000
_cell.length_c   1.000
_cell.angle_alpha   90.00
_cell.angle_beta   90.00
_cell.angle_gamma   90.00
#
_symmetry.space_group_name_H-M   'P 1'
#
loop_
_entity.id
_entity.type
_entity.pdbx_description
1 polymer ?
#
loop_
_entity_poly.entity_id
_entity_poly.type
_entity_poly.pdbx_seq_one_letter_code
_entity_poly.pdbx_strand_id
1 'polypeptide(L)'
;MSMSAKIKKGKFVYKNQDSLKKMHGFYDKTLAELGVPYSEDYFETFFGQTHCLLVGDKNKPRIFTIHGGNGITTLNLKLFLPLLKDFCILAPDVIGMPGKSEPYRNISSKKDQYGLWINEVLNHYGEEKISFVVSSYSSAMFLSFAKSYPQKVSSALLLVPSGIAHGPILPMLGKMVVPFIKYYSSPSEKTLDTVIETMGGKGDETWREFFDLMMSSYKMEMKAPKEYSKKELAAFKAPLLIMASQKDIFFPADRVFAKARKIFTGPVTTSEIDSKHLPSDEVMVEVCERVKEFFEMNENLSEYLKETPSINFSHPLIEAKIKELQEKSDSQIDYIKRAYEFVRDEILHSWDVKAKVVSKNAAEVLENGTGICWTKSCLLAALLRGNGIPAGISYQKLTRADDDSDGYIIHALNTVYIPELQKWIRLDARGNKARVHAKFSLEEEKLAFTAREQYSEIDYHDNNSDLDERLIKILNEVDVVMNIRTDFDII
;
A
#
# COMPACT_ATOMS: atom_id res chain seq x y z
N MET A 1 18.60 17.52 -18.73
CA MET A 1 18.75 16.89 -20.06
C MET A 1 17.80 17.58 -21.03
N SER A 2 18.29 18.07 -22.18
CA SER A 2 17.53 18.84 -23.16
C SER A 2 16.38 18.00 -23.74
N MET A 3 15.15 18.49 -23.65
CA MET A 3 13.90 17.90 -24.18
C MET A 3 13.80 18.03 -25.71
N SER A 4 14.74 17.57 -26.51
CA SER A 4 14.67 17.75 -27.96
C SER A 4 14.52 16.48 -28.80
N ALA A 5 14.33 15.33 -28.20
CA ALA A 5 14.01 14.10 -28.96
C ALA A 5 12.48 13.93 -29.06
N LYS A 6 11.84 14.47 -30.09
CA LYS A 6 10.42 14.19 -30.39
C LYS A 6 10.23 12.69 -30.58
N ILE A 7 9.35 12.08 -29.78
CA ILE A 7 8.95 10.67 -29.99
C ILE A 7 8.39 10.52 -31.41
N LYS A 8 8.77 9.45 -32.09
CA LYS A 8 8.16 9.06 -33.35
C LYS A 8 6.66 8.83 -33.13
N LYS A 9 5.81 9.64 -33.75
CA LYS A 9 4.36 9.59 -33.61
C LYS A 9 3.85 8.15 -33.86
N GLY A 10 3.15 7.59 -32.87
CA GLY A 10 2.57 6.26 -32.94
C GLY A 10 1.38 6.18 -33.92
N LYS A 11 0.67 5.06 -33.88
CA LYS A 11 -0.52 4.87 -34.73
C LYS A 11 -1.72 5.61 -34.10
N PHE A 12 -2.47 6.34 -34.94
CA PHE A 12 -3.76 6.90 -34.59
C PHE A 12 -4.74 5.77 -34.19
N VAL A 13 -5.34 5.89 -33.02
CA VAL A 13 -6.09 4.77 -32.39
C VAL A 13 -7.55 4.70 -32.78
N TYR A 14 -8.11 5.74 -33.36
CA TYR A 14 -9.48 5.72 -33.89
C TYR A 14 -9.49 5.32 -35.37
N LYS A 15 -10.66 4.84 -35.87
CA LYS A 15 -10.79 4.48 -37.26
C LYS A 15 -10.65 5.71 -38.18
N ASN A 16 -11.26 6.82 -37.78
CA ASN A 16 -11.22 8.13 -38.47
C ASN A 16 -11.54 9.26 -37.48
N GLN A 17 -11.60 10.50 -37.97
CA GLN A 17 -11.89 11.68 -37.14
C GLN A 17 -13.33 11.71 -36.60
N ASP A 18 -14.31 11.17 -37.34
CA ASP A 18 -15.70 11.05 -36.83
C ASP A 18 -15.80 10.07 -35.68
N SER A 19 -15.04 9.01 -35.73
CA SER A 19 -14.90 8.05 -34.62
C SER A 19 -14.34 8.71 -33.36
N LEU A 20 -13.35 9.58 -33.51
CA LEU A 20 -12.80 10.37 -32.40
C LEU A 20 -13.88 11.33 -31.83
N LYS A 21 -14.59 12.07 -32.70
CA LYS A 21 -15.66 12.97 -32.25
C LYS A 21 -16.78 12.26 -31.51
N LYS A 22 -17.20 11.07 -31.98
CA LYS A 22 -18.22 10.26 -31.32
C LYS A 22 -17.73 9.82 -29.92
N MET A 23 -16.49 9.40 -29.80
CA MET A 23 -15.90 9.01 -28.49
C MET A 23 -15.83 10.21 -27.54
N HIS A 24 -15.44 11.41 -28.02
CA HIS A 24 -15.43 12.61 -27.20
C HIS A 24 -16.87 13.01 -26.79
N GLY A 25 -17.85 12.89 -27.66
CA GLY A 25 -19.27 13.15 -27.32
C GLY A 25 -19.76 12.18 -26.22
N PHE A 26 -19.39 10.89 -26.31
CA PHE A 26 -19.70 9.93 -25.27
C PHE A 26 -18.98 10.27 -23.97
N TYR A 27 -17.71 10.68 -24.03
CA TYR A 27 -16.93 11.14 -22.88
C TYR A 27 -17.63 12.30 -22.17
N ASP A 28 -17.99 13.35 -22.91
CA ASP A 28 -18.62 14.55 -22.37
C ASP A 28 -19.99 14.24 -21.75
N LYS A 29 -20.80 13.39 -22.42
CA LYS A 29 -22.06 12.88 -21.89
C LYS A 29 -21.88 12.19 -20.54
N THR A 30 -21.01 11.18 -20.49
CA THR A 30 -20.78 10.37 -19.27
C THR A 30 -20.08 11.16 -18.18
N LEU A 31 -19.26 12.15 -18.51
CA LEU A 31 -18.66 13.06 -17.53
C LEU A 31 -19.74 13.95 -16.87
N ALA A 32 -20.67 14.48 -17.66
CA ALA A 32 -21.79 15.25 -17.12
C ALA A 32 -22.73 14.40 -16.24
N GLU A 33 -22.94 13.15 -16.62
CA GLU A 33 -23.77 12.20 -15.87
C GLU A 33 -23.19 11.80 -14.50
N LEU A 34 -21.88 12.02 -14.26
CA LEU A 34 -21.29 11.77 -12.91
C LEU A 34 -21.93 12.65 -11.84
N GLY A 35 -22.40 13.85 -12.19
CA GLY A 35 -23.11 14.74 -11.26
C GLY A 35 -22.27 15.27 -10.09
N VAL A 36 -20.95 15.27 -10.22
CA VAL A 36 -20.00 15.67 -9.19
C VAL A 36 -19.10 16.81 -9.65
N PRO A 37 -18.56 17.65 -8.76
CA PRO A 37 -17.61 18.70 -9.12
C PRO A 37 -16.34 18.13 -9.73
N TYR A 38 -15.85 18.74 -10.80
CA TYR A 38 -14.57 18.38 -11.40
C TYR A 38 -13.88 19.61 -12.02
N SER A 39 -12.59 19.48 -12.30
CA SER A 39 -11.85 20.38 -13.19
C SER A 39 -11.05 19.55 -14.18
N GLU A 40 -10.92 20.08 -15.41
CA GLU A 40 -10.12 19.49 -16.46
C GLU A 40 -8.79 20.24 -16.59
N ASP A 41 -7.73 19.50 -16.88
CA ASP A 41 -6.40 20.05 -17.17
C ASP A 41 -5.79 19.35 -18.38
N TYR A 42 -5.01 20.11 -19.18
CA TYR A 42 -4.29 19.64 -20.35
C TYR A 42 -2.84 20.10 -20.24
N PHE A 43 -1.92 19.15 -20.21
CA PHE A 43 -0.49 19.44 -20.13
C PHE A 43 0.34 18.50 -21.01
N GLU A 44 1.53 18.98 -21.38
CA GLU A 44 2.45 18.20 -22.21
C GLU A 44 3.28 17.24 -21.36
N THR A 45 3.36 16.01 -21.82
CA THR A 45 4.30 14.99 -21.33
C THR A 45 5.26 14.58 -22.45
N PHE A 46 6.30 13.85 -22.12
CA PHE A 46 7.20 13.29 -23.13
C PHE A 46 6.46 12.43 -24.18
N PHE A 47 5.31 11.85 -23.80
CA PHE A 47 4.51 10.95 -24.65
C PHE A 47 3.41 11.66 -25.46
N GLY A 48 3.18 12.93 -25.21
CA GLY A 48 2.14 13.78 -25.83
C GLY A 48 1.26 14.45 -24.81
N GLN A 49 0.28 15.20 -25.33
CA GLN A 49 -0.66 15.92 -24.48
C GLN A 49 -1.48 14.94 -23.63
N THR A 50 -1.46 15.15 -22.32
CA THR A 50 -2.26 14.41 -21.35
C THR A 50 -3.41 15.28 -20.89
N HIS A 51 -4.64 14.75 -20.98
CA HIS A 51 -5.83 15.28 -20.33
C HIS A 51 -5.99 14.60 -18.99
N CYS A 52 -6.37 15.37 -17.97
CA CYS A 52 -6.56 14.85 -16.62
C CYS A 52 -7.76 15.49 -15.94
N LEU A 53 -8.54 14.69 -15.25
CA LEU A 53 -9.63 15.15 -14.39
C LEU A 53 -9.18 15.18 -12.94
N LEU A 54 -9.52 16.27 -12.24
CA LEU A 54 -9.48 16.33 -10.78
C LEU A 54 -10.92 16.39 -10.29
N VAL A 55 -11.39 15.33 -9.64
CA VAL A 55 -12.81 15.10 -9.32
C VAL A 55 -13.05 15.10 -7.81
N GLY A 56 -14.08 15.81 -7.37
CA GLY A 56 -14.47 15.93 -5.97
C GLY A 56 -13.91 17.16 -5.27
N ASP A 57 -13.92 17.14 -3.94
CA ASP A 57 -13.44 18.25 -3.11
C ASP A 57 -11.91 18.30 -3.08
N LYS A 58 -11.33 19.39 -3.59
CA LYS A 58 -9.86 19.59 -3.68
C LYS A 58 -9.16 19.70 -2.31
N ASN A 59 -9.91 19.89 -1.23
CA ASN A 59 -9.37 19.96 0.14
C ASN A 59 -9.19 18.57 0.78
N LYS A 60 -9.75 17.52 0.17
CA LYS A 60 -9.60 16.14 0.63
C LYS A 60 -8.29 15.53 0.17
N PRO A 61 -7.79 14.48 0.87
CA PRO A 61 -6.64 13.72 0.43
C PRO A 61 -6.82 13.22 -1.01
N ARG A 62 -5.76 13.33 -1.81
CA ARG A 62 -5.80 12.88 -3.21
C ARG A 62 -5.47 11.42 -3.35
N ILE A 63 -6.22 10.77 -4.23
CA ILE A 63 -5.91 9.41 -4.72
C ILE A 63 -5.81 9.44 -6.23
N PHE A 64 -5.02 8.53 -6.79
CA PHE A 64 -4.76 8.43 -8.22
C PHE A 64 -5.46 7.22 -8.82
N THR A 65 -6.19 7.40 -9.91
CA THR A 65 -6.83 6.30 -10.64
C THR A 65 -6.51 6.36 -12.13
N ILE A 66 -6.49 5.20 -12.78
CA ILE A 66 -6.35 5.06 -14.24
C ILE A 66 -7.36 4.03 -14.70
N HIS A 67 -8.04 4.29 -15.82
CA HIS A 67 -8.97 3.30 -16.40
C HIS A 67 -8.27 2.05 -16.92
N GLY A 68 -8.99 0.94 -16.96
CA GLY A 68 -8.52 -0.33 -17.53
C GLY A 68 -8.22 -0.28 -19.03
N GLY A 69 -7.68 -1.37 -19.56
CA GLY A 69 -7.33 -1.46 -21.00
C GLY A 69 -8.51 -1.25 -21.91
N ASN A 70 -8.33 -0.41 -22.94
CA ASN A 70 -9.37 0.01 -23.88
C ASN A 70 -10.60 0.66 -23.21
N GLY A 71 -10.48 1.04 -21.92
CA GLY A 71 -11.49 1.72 -21.14
C GLY A 71 -11.49 3.23 -21.37
N ILE A 72 -12.30 3.94 -20.59
CA ILE A 72 -12.43 5.40 -20.61
C ILE A 72 -12.54 5.93 -19.18
N THR A 73 -11.94 7.08 -18.90
CA THR A 73 -11.82 7.62 -17.54
C THR A 73 -13.16 7.86 -16.87
N THR A 74 -14.16 8.34 -17.62
CA THR A 74 -15.49 8.65 -17.06
C THR A 74 -16.21 7.42 -16.51
N LEU A 75 -16.13 6.27 -17.20
CA LEU A 75 -16.71 5.02 -16.71
C LEU A 75 -15.88 4.41 -15.56
N ASN A 76 -14.57 4.60 -15.57
CA ASN A 76 -13.74 4.20 -14.43
C ASN A 76 -14.08 5.03 -13.18
N LEU A 77 -14.31 6.34 -13.34
CA LEU A 77 -14.74 7.21 -12.24
C LEU A 77 -16.12 6.81 -11.71
N LYS A 78 -17.07 6.42 -12.58
CA LYS A 78 -18.38 5.90 -12.15
C LYS A 78 -18.25 4.77 -11.14
N LEU A 79 -17.31 3.84 -11.35
CA LEU A 79 -17.05 2.72 -10.44
C LEU A 79 -16.56 3.18 -9.07
N PHE A 80 -15.80 4.26 -9.00
CA PHE A 80 -15.15 4.74 -7.78
C PHE A 80 -15.81 6.00 -7.18
N LEU A 81 -17.01 6.39 -7.63
CA LEU A 81 -17.75 7.53 -7.07
C LEU A 81 -17.90 7.51 -5.55
N PRO A 82 -18.17 6.35 -4.89
CA PRO A 82 -18.28 6.32 -3.44
C PRO A 82 -17.04 6.83 -2.70
N LEU A 83 -15.84 6.74 -3.30
CA LEU A 83 -14.61 7.26 -2.69
C LEU A 83 -14.55 8.78 -2.62
N LEU A 84 -15.35 9.52 -3.40
CA LEU A 84 -15.39 10.99 -3.37
C LEU A 84 -15.92 11.54 -2.04
N LYS A 85 -16.58 10.71 -1.24
CA LYS A 85 -16.98 11.08 0.11
C LYS A 85 -15.77 11.42 0.99
N ASP A 86 -14.64 10.76 0.77
CA ASP A 86 -13.46 10.86 1.63
C ASP A 86 -12.21 11.36 0.89
N PHE A 87 -12.18 11.25 -0.45
CA PHE A 87 -11.01 11.57 -1.28
C PHE A 87 -11.34 12.52 -2.43
N CYS A 88 -10.30 13.17 -2.95
CA CYS A 88 -10.29 13.82 -4.25
C CYS A 88 -9.57 12.91 -5.26
N ILE A 89 -10.14 12.67 -6.43
CA ILE A 89 -9.61 11.71 -7.40
C ILE A 89 -8.88 12.43 -8.53
N LEU A 90 -7.60 12.11 -8.71
CA LEU A 90 -6.77 12.51 -9.85
C LEU A 90 -6.83 11.40 -10.90
N ALA A 91 -7.41 11.67 -12.05
CA ALA A 91 -7.75 10.69 -13.08
C ALA A 91 -7.32 11.12 -14.49
N PRO A 92 -6.09 10.81 -14.94
CA PRO A 92 -5.65 11.09 -16.30
C PRO A 92 -6.25 10.11 -17.30
N ASP A 93 -6.54 10.61 -18.50
CA ASP A 93 -6.81 9.78 -19.67
C ASP A 93 -5.51 9.17 -20.19
N VAL A 94 -5.53 7.87 -20.45
CA VAL A 94 -4.33 7.15 -20.91
C VAL A 94 -4.01 7.51 -22.37
N ILE A 95 -2.79 7.98 -22.62
CA ILE A 95 -2.29 8.27 -23.96
C ILE A 95 -2.46 7.07 -24.90
N GLY A 96 -3.06 7.28 -26.04
CA GLY A 96 -3.31 6.24 -27.04
C GLY A 96 -4.39 5.23 -26.67
N MET A 97 -5.28 5.60 -25.72
CA MET A 97 -6.52 4.91 -25.38
C MET A 97 -7.73 5.83 -25.54
N PRO A 98 -8.98 5.34 -25.41
CA PRO A 98 -10.16 6.19 -25.46
C PRO A 98 -10.12 7.30 -24.39
N GLY A 99 -10.40 8.53 -24.78
CA GLY A 99 -10.34 9.70 -23.91
C GLY A 99 -9.91 10.95 -24.67
N LYS A 100 -9.57 12.01 -23.95
CA LYS A 100 -9.19 13.33 -24.50
C LYS A 100 -7.66 13.56 -24.55
N SER A 101 -6.83 12.62 -24.05
CA SER A 101 -5.38 12.65 -24.21
C SER A 101 -4.94 12.39 -25.66
N GLU A 102 -3.65 12.58 -25.96
CA GLU A 102 -3.05 12.34 -27.28
C GLU A 102 -3.57 11.04 -27.90
N PRO A 103 -4.27 11.08 -29.05
CA PRO A 103 -4.93 9.92 -29.67
C PRO A 103 -3.99 9.03 -30.49
N TYR A 104 -2.70 9.12 -30.22
CA TYR A 104 -1.67 8.30 -30.86
C TYR A 104 -1.03 7.38 -29.85
N ARG A 105 -0.85 6.09 -30.18
CA ARG A 105 -0.25 5.08 -29.31
C ARG A 105 1.26 5.25 -29.22
N ASN A 106 1.67 6.28 -28.47
CA ASN A 106 3.07 6.66 -28.29
C ASN A 106 3.75 5.89 -27.14
N ILE A 107 2.97 5.25 -26.27
CA ILE A 107 3.45 4.49 -25.10
C ILE A 107 3.48 2.98 -25.41
N SER A 108 4.50 2.30 -24.93
CA SER A 108 4.65 0.84 -25.03
C SER A 108 4.65 0.19 -23.65
N SER A 109 3.73 -0.74 -23.42
CA SER A 109 3.69 -1.56 -22.21
C SER A 109 4.94 -2.42 -21.99
N LYS A 110 5.63 -2.79 -23.08
CA LYS A 110 6.84 -3.63 -23.04
C LYS A 110 8.09 -2.92 -22.51
N LYS A 111 8.11 -1.57 -22.54
CA LYS A 111 9.27 -0.75 -22.16
C LYS A 111 9.10 -0.05 -20.83
N ASP A 112 8.14 -0.46 -20.02
CA ASP A 112 7.78 0.19 -18.74
C ASP A 112 7.50 1.71 -18.87
N GLN A 113 7.06 2.15 -20.07
CA GLN A 113 6.85 3.58 -20.35
C GLN A 113 5.63 4.17 -19.63
N TYR A 114 4.66 3.34 -19.27
CA TYR A 114 3.54 3.80 -18.43
C TYR A 114 4.00 4.31 -17.07
N GLY A 115 5.02 3.68 -16.46
CA GLY A 115 5.59 4.15 -15.22
C GLY A 115 6.23 5.53 -15.34
N LEU A 116 6.92 5.80 -16.45
CA LEU A 116 7.49 7.12 -16.74
C LEU A 116 6.38 8.18 -16.92
N TRP A 117 5.34 7.86 -17.70
CA TRP A 117 4.21 8.76 -17.93
C TRP A 117 3.45 9.08 -16.62
N ILE A 118 3.16 8.07 -15.80
CA ILE A 118 2.52 8.29 -14.48
C ILE A 118 3.37 9.22 -13.63
N ASN A 119 4.70 9.05 -13.63
CA ASN A 119 5.58 9.94 -12.88
C ASN A 119 5.56 11.38 -13.39
N GLU A 120 5.44 11.61 -14.71
CA GLU A 120 5.29 12.95 -15.26
C GLU A 120 3.96 13.58 -14.85
N VAL A 121 2.86 12.82 -14.85
CA VAL A 121 1.56 13.27 -14.36
C VAL A 121 1.64 13.68 -12.89
N LEU A 122 2.20 12.83 -12.02
CA LEU A 122 2.34 13.13 -10.59
C LEU A 122 3.23 14.36 -10.34
N ASN A 123 4.33 14.50 -11.08
CA ASN A 123 5.20 15.67 -10.97
C ASN A 123 4.48 16.97 -11.38
N HIS A 124 3.60 16.92 -12.40
CA HIS A 124 2.81 18.08 -12.81
C HIS A 124 1.91 18.58 -11.68
N TYR A 125 1.35 17.67 -10.89
CA TYR A 125 0.48 18.02 -9.75
C TYR A 125 1.24 18.19 -8.43
N GLY A 126 2.57 18.05 -8.43
CA GLY A 126 3.40 18.17 -7.21
C GLY A 126 3.23 17.03 -6.23
N GLU A 127 2.77 15.87 -6.68
CA GLU A 127 2.56 14.70 -5.83
C GLU A 127 3.87 13.95 -5.59
N GLU A 128 4.38 14.05 -4.37
CA GLU A 128 5.59 13.31 -3.97
C GLU A 128 5.25 11.86 -3.58
N LYS A 129 4.10 11.64 -2.97
CA LYS A 129 3.62 10.32 -2.54
C LYS A 129 2.10 10.29 -2.52
N ILE A 130 1.49 9.27 -3.16
CA ILE A 130 0.03 9.18 -3.34
C ILE A 130 -0.45 7.73 -3.26
N SER A 131 -1.72 7.53 -2.87
CA SER A 131 -2.39 6.23 -2.93
C SER A 131 -3.04 6.00 -4.28
N PHE A 132 -3.00 4.75 -4.76
CA PHE A 132 -3.51 4.34 -6.07
C PHE A 132 -4.75 3.46 -5.97
N VAL A 133 -5.71 3.71 -6.86
CA VAL A 133 -6.87 2.84 -7.06
C VAL A 133 -6.90 2.45 -8.53
N VAL A 134 -6.49 1.22 -8.84
CA VAL A 134 -6.33 0.76 -10.24
C VAL A 134 -7.01 -0.58 -10.46
N SER A 135 -7.51 -0.79 -11.69
CA SER A 135 -8.26 -2.00 -12.05
C SER A 135 -7.78 -2.59 -13.38
N SER A 136 -7.85 -3.91 -13.49
CA SER A 136 -7.58 -4.60 -14.76
C SER A 136 -6.21 -4.23 -15.36
N TYR A 137 -6.18 -3.79 -16.59
CA TYR A 137 -4.95 -3.42 -17.32
C TYR A 137 -4.14 -2.30 -16.63
N SER A 138 -4.83 -1.35 -15.97
CA SER A 138 -4.13 -0.26 -15.26
C SER A 138 -3.32 -0.75 -14.05
N SER A 139 -3.62 -1.94 -13.53
CA SER A 139 -2.76 -2.57 -12.52
C SER A 139 -1.35 -2.86 -13.05
N ALA A 140 -1.21 -3.31 -14.31
CA ALA A 140 0.10 -3.48 -14.92
C ALA A 140 0.80 -2.14 -15.23
N MET A 141 0.04 -1.07 -15.54
CA MET A 141 0.60 0.29 -15.66
C MET A 141 1.14 0.77 -14.32
N PHE A 142 0.36 0.56 -13.25
CA PHE A 142 0.80 0.84 -11.88
C PHE A 142 2.06 0.04 -11.50
N LEU A 143 2.12 -1.26 -11.81
CA LEU A 143 3.31 -2.08 -11.52
C LEU A 143 4.55 -1.60 -12.28
N SER A 144 4.39 -1.05 -13.50
CA SER A 144 5.46 -0.36 -14.22
C SER A 144 5.96 0.87 -13.45
N PHE A 145 5.04 1.64 -12.85
CA PHE A 145 5.36 2.78 -12.01
C PHE A 145 6.01 2.35 -10.69
N ALA A 146 5.41 1.42 -9.96
CA ALA A 146 5.88 0.90 -8.69
C ALA A 146 7.29 0.30 -8.76
N LYS A 147 7.64 -0.32 -9.90
CA LYS A 147 8.99 -0.80 -10.18
C LYS A 147 10.03 0.33 -10.22
N SER A 148 9.67 1.47 -10.81
CA SER A 148 10.61 2.56 -11.12
C SER A 148 10.60 3.67 -10.06
N TYR A 149 9.48 3.87 -9.39
CA TYR A 149 9.23 4.94 -8.40
C TYR A 149 8.53 4.41 -7.13
N PRO A 150 9.03 3.33 -6.50
CA PRO A 150 8.37 2.69 -5.37
C PRO A 150 8.13 3.63 -4.20
N GLN A 151 9.01 4.62 -3.99
CA GLN A 151 8.92 5.61 -2.91
C GLN A 151 7.74 6.58 -3.05
N LYS A 152 7.18 6.73 -4.25
CA LYS A 152 6.04 7.61 -4.51
C LYS A 152 4.67 6.96 -4.27
N VAL A 153 4.64 5.70 -3.86
CA VAL A 153 3.41 4.98 -3.54
C VAL A 153 3.19 4.96 -2.03
N SER A 154 2.06 5.51 -1.57
CA SER A 154 1.63 5.39 -0.17
C SER A 154 1.04 4.00 0.10
N SER A 155 0.03 3.63 -0.68
CA SER A 155 -0.66 2.34 -0.67
C SER A 155 -1.38 2.15 -2.00
N ALA A 156 -1.85 0.94 -2.33
CA ALA A 156 -2.62 0.76 -3.55
C ALA A 156 -3.69 -0.34 -3.45
N LEU A 157 -4.86 -0.07 -4.07
CA LEU A 157 -5.80 -1.10 -4.49
C LEU A 157 -5.43 -1.60 -5.88
N LEU A 158 -5.36 -2.91 -6.06
CA LEU A 158 -5.34 -3.60 -7.35
C LEU A 158 -6.62 -4.43 -7.49
N LEU A 159 -7.59 -3.95 -8.27
CA LEU A 159 -8.87 -4.62 -8.49
C LEU A 159 -8.83 -5.45 -9.78
N VAL A 160 -9.18 -6.75 -9.71
CA VAL A 160 -9.12 -7.70 -10.85
C VAL A 160 -7.84 -7.55 -11.68
N PRO A 161 -6.65 -7.64 -11.08
CA PRO A 161 -5.43 -7.04 -11.61
C PRO A 161 -4.75 -7.85 -12.68
N SER A 162 -4.38 -7.19 -13.77
CA SER A 162 -3.36 -7.69 -14.70
C SER A 162 -1.95 -7.47 -14.16
N GLY A 163 -0.96 -8.07 -14.81
CA GLY A 163 0.44 -7.90 -14.48
C GLY A 163 0.96 -8.81 -13.36
N ILE A 164 0.08 -9.52 -12.66
CA ILE A 164 0.42 -10.50 -11.63
C ILE A 164 0.37 -11.92 -12.21
N ALA A 165 -0.82 -12.40 -12.58
CA ALA A 165 -1.01 -13.71 -13.18
C ALA A 165 -2.18 -13.69 -14.17
N HIS A 166 -2.02 -14.39 -15.29
CA HIS A 166 -3.08 -14.54 -16.27
C HIS A 166 -3.90 -15.81 -16.02
N GLY A 167 -5.15 -15.76 -16.42
CA GLY A 167 -6.04 -16.93 -16.47
C GLY A 167 -5.60 -17.95 -17.52
N PRO A 168 -6.26 -19.13 -17.54
CA PRO A 168 -5.96 -20.16 -18.52
C PRO A 168 -6.36 -19.70 -19.93
N ILE A 169 -5.47 -19.91 -20.90
CA ILE A 169 -5.62 -19.42 -22.28
C ILE A 169 -6.87 -19.99 -22.98
N LEU A 170 -7.16 -21.30 -22.82
CA LEU A 170 -8.28 -21.94 -23.51
C LEU A 170 -9.66 -21.39 -23.13
N PRO A 171 -9.99 -21.24 -21.83
CA PRO A 171 -11.24 -20.58 -21.43
C PRO A 171 -11.33 -19.13 -21.93
N MET A 172 -10.24 -18.39 -21.90
CA MET A 172 -10.19 -17.00 -22.38
C MET A 172 -10.46 -16.92 -23.90
N LEU A 173 -9.86 -17.82 -24.69
CA LEU A 173 -10.12 -17.90 -26.14
C LEU A 173 -11.61 -18.19 -26.43
N GLY A 174 -12.18 -19.19 -25.77
CA GLY A 174 -13.58 -19.59 -26.00
C GLY A 174 -14.59 -18.53 -25.55
N LYS A 175 -14.41 -17.98 -24.36
CA LYS A 175 -15.37 -17.05 -23.73
C LYS A 175 -15.19 -15.59 -24.15
N MET A 176 -14.02 -15.18 -24.64
CA MET A 176 -13.76 -13.80 -25.01
C MET A 176 -13.50 -13.64 -26.51
N VAL A 177 -12.51 -14.35 -27.07
CA VAL A 177 -12.11 -14.14 -28.47
C VAL A 177 -13.22 -14.54 -29.44
N VAL A 178 -13.89 -15.67 -29.19
CA VAL A 178 -14.98 -16.15 -30.06
C VAL A 178 -16.18 -15.17 -30.09
N PRO A 179 -16.71 -14.64 -28.96
CA PRO A 179 -17.71 -13.58 -28.98
C PRO A 179 -17.28 -12.32 -29.76
N PHE A 180 -16.05 -11.86 -29.56
CA PHE A 180 -15.53 -10.72 -30.34
C PHE A 180 -15.48 -10.98 -31.83
N ILE A 181 -14.99 -12.14 -32.27
CA ILE A 181 -14.96 -12.52 -33.69
C ILE A 181 -16.39 -12.57 -34.26
N LYS A 182 -17.36 -13.13 -33.53
CA LYS A 182 -18.76 -13.19 -33.93
C LYS A 182 -19.33 -11.77 -34.12
N TYR A 183 -19.07 -10.86 -33.16
CA TYR A 183 -19.54 -9.49 -33.29
C TYR A 183 -18.93 -8.81 -34.53
N TYR A 184 -17.61 -8.91 -34.76
CA TYR A 184 -16.98 -8.29 -35.93
C TYR A 184 -17.43 -8.91 -37.29
N SER A 185 -17.80 -10.20 -37.27
CA SER A 185 -18.28 -10.90 -38.48
C SER A 185 -19.75 -10.61 -38.77
N SER A 186 -20.56 -10.44 -37.75
CA SER A 186 -22.00 -10.18 -37.83
C SER A 186 -22.46 -9.31 -36.66
N PRO A 187 -22.22 -7.98 -36.74
CA PRO A 187 -22.63 -7.04 -35.70
C PRO A 187 -24.15 -7.11 -35.48
N SER A 188 -24.54 -7.37 -34.26
CA SER A 188 -25.93 -7.39 -33.83
C SER A 188 -26.05 -7.18 -32.34
N GLU A 189 -27.21 -6.76 -31.84
CA GLU A 189 -27.47 -6.62 -30.41
C GLU A 189 -27.14 -7.92 -29.65
N LYS A 190 -27.57 -9.07 -30.17
CA LYS A 190 -27.31 -10.37 -29.56
C LYS A 190 -25.81 -10.68 -29.42
N THR A 191 -25.01 -10.36 -30.42
CA THR A 191 -23.56 -10.62 -30.37
C THR A 191 -22.85 -9.62 -29.45
N LEU A 192 -23.32 -8.36 -29.37
CA LEU A 192 -22.86 -7.36 -28.42
C LEU A 192 -23.19 -7.78 -26.98
N ASP A 193 -24.43 -8.20 -26.71
CA ASP A 193 -24.84 -8.71 -25.40
C ASP A 193 -23.96 -9.85 -24.90
N THR A 194 -23.60 -10.77 -25.80
CA THR A 194 -22.70 -11.89 -25.44
C THR A 194 -21.32 -11.39 -24.98
N VAL A 195 -20.78 -10.36 -25.61
CA VAL A 195 -19.50 -9.74 -25.20
C VAL A 195 -19.65 -9.09 -23.82
N ILE A 196 -20.66 -8.26 -23.65
CA ILE A 196 -20.93 -7.53 -22.40
C ILE A 196 -21.18 -8.50 -21.23
N GLU A 197 -21.98 -9.54 -21.47
CA GLU A 197 -22.29 -10.56 -20.46
C GLU A 197 -21.05 -11.33 -20.00
N THR A 198 -20.13 -11.59 -20.92
CA THR A 198 -18.84 -12.21 -20.60
C THR A 198 -18.00 -11.34 -19.68
N MET A 199 -18.00 -10.03 -19.89
CA MET A 199 -17.26 -9.07 -19.07
C MET A 199 -17.92 -8.83 -17.70
N GLY A 200 -19.25 -8.95 -17.59
CA GLY A 200 -20.00 -8.68 -16.36
C GLY A 200 -20.95 -7.48 -16.43
N GLY A 201 -20.90 -6.69 -17.49
CA GLY A 201 -21.69 -5.46 -17.64
C GLY A 201 -23.14 -5.65 -18.12
N LYS A 202 -23.79 -6.76 -17.79
CA LYS A 202 -25.17 -7.02 -18.23
C LYS A 202 -26.14 -6.06 -17.58
N GLY A 203 -26.99 -5.42 -18.42
CA GLY A 203 -28.11 -4.57 -17.97
C GLY A 203 -27.77 -3.09 -17.77
N ASP A 204 -26.53 -2.67 -17.95
CA ASP A 204 -26.15 -1.25 -17.93
C ASP A 204 -26.05 -0.72 -19.38
N GLU A 205 -27.00 0.17 -19.76
CA GLU A 205 -27.05 0.77 -21.11
C GLU A 205 -25.84 1.64 -21.41
N THR A 206 -25.21 2.25 -20.40
CA THR A 206 -24.00 3.08 -20.60
C THR A 206 -22.82 2.19 -20.99
N TRP A 207 -22.63 1.05 -20.32
CA TRP A 207 -21.62 0.06 -20.71
C TRP A 207 -21.91 -0.51 -22.10
N ARG A 208 -23.19 -0.76 -22.42
CA ARG A 208 -23.60 -1.23 -23.74
C ARG A 208 -23.21 -0.24 -24.85
N GLU A 209 -23.58 1.03 -24.69
CA GLU A 209 -23.22 2.10 -25.62
C GLU A 209 -21.68 2.23 -25.75
N PHE A 210 -20.95 2.17 -24.66
CA PHE A 210 -19.50 2.20 -24.68
C PHE A 210 -18.89 1.04 -25.46
N PHE A 211 -19.32 -0.20 -25.22
CA PHE A 211 -18.79 -1.37 -25.92
C PHE A 211 -19.08 -1.30 -27.42
N ASP A 212 -20.27 -0.90 -27.81
CA ASP A 212 -20.61 -0.71 -29.23
C ASP A 212 -19.72 0.36 -29.87
N LEU A 213 -19.60 1.52 -29.22
CA LEU A 213 -18.76 2.61 -29.69
C LEU A 213 -17.27 2.23 -29.76
N MET A 214 -16.76 1.56 -28.75
CA MET A 214 -15.37 1.08 -28.72
C MET A 214 -15.07 0.11 -29.85
N MET A 215 -15.96 -0.87 -30.08
CA MET A 215 -15.75 -1.87 -31.14
C MET A 215 -15.97 -1.28 -32.54
N SER A 216 -16.90 -0.35 -32.69
CA SER A 216 -17.19 0.30 -33.98
C SER A 216 -16.20 1.38 -34.36
N SER A 217 -15.56 2.08 -33.40
CA SER A 217 -14.83 3.33 -33.64
C SER A 217 -13.34 3.29 -33.28
N TYR A 218 -12.90 2.34 -32.42
CA TYR A 218 -11.58 2.33 -31.85
C TYR A 218 -10.77 1.09 -32.30
N LYS A 219 -9.43 1.24 -32.41
CA LYS A 219 -8.48 0.16 -32.72
C LYS A 219 -7.91 -0.38 -31.41
N MET A 220 -8.57 -1.38 -30.84
CA MET A 220 -8.24 -1.92 -29.53
C MET A 220 -6.79 -2.36 -29.37
N GLU A 221 -6.25 -2.19 -28.15
CA GLU A 221 -5.01 -2.84 -27.76
C GLU A 221 -5.31 -4.29 -27.36
N MET A 222 -4.82 -5.21 -28.15
CA MET A 222 -5.08 -6.64 -27.98
C MET A 222 -3.96 -7.37 -27.24
N LYS A 223 -2.85 -6.66 -26.94
CA LYS A 223 -1.71 -7.29 -26.27
C LYS A 223 -1.98 -7.34 -24.77
N ALA A 224 -1.89 -8.54 -24.22
CA ALA A 224 -1.89 -8.72 -22.78
C ALA A 224 -0.65 -8.01 -22.18
N PRO A 225 -0.81 -7.31 -21.02
CA PRO A 225 0.33 -6.78 -20.31
C PRO A 225 1.23 -7.91 -19.80
N LYS A 226 2.53 -7.61 -19.63
CA LYS A 226 3.47 -8.58 -19.07
C LYS A 226 3.14 -8.89 -17.60
N GLU A 227 3.51 -10.07 -17.15
CA GLU A 227 3.57 -10.39 -15.72
C GLU A 227 4.89 -9.89 -15.13
N TYR A 228 4.84 -9.33 -13.93
CA TYR A 228 6.02 -8.86 -13.21
C TYR A 228 6.59 -9.95 -12.30
N SER A 229 7.90 -9.89 -12.09
CA SER A 229 8.66 -10.83 -11.27
C SER A 229 9.04 -10.21 -9.91
N LYS A 230 9.37 -11.07 -8.92
CA LYS A 230 9.90 -10.65 -7.63
C LYS A 230 11.12 -9.73 -7.78
N LYS A 231 12.03 -10.04 -8.72
CA LYS A 231 13.23 -9.23 -8.98
C LYS A 231 12.89 -7.82 -9.45
N GLU A 232 11.88 -7.68 -10.32
CA GLU A 232 11.46 -6.36 -10.83
C GLU A 232 10.78 -5.50 -9.76
N LEU A 233 10.09 -6.10 -8.81
CA LEU A 233 9.34 -5.42 -7.74
C LEU A 233 10.07 -5.45 -6.39
N ALA A 234 11.34 -5.84 -6.34
CA ALA A 234 12.09 -6.02 -5.09
C ALA A 234 12.16 -4.75 -4.22
N ALA A 235 12.24 -3.58 -4.84
CA ALA A 235 12.28 -2.29 -4.16
C ALA A 235 10.91 -1.79 -3.69
N PHE A 236 9.81 -2.36 -4.21
CA PHE A 236 8.46 -1.94 -3.87
C PHE A 236 8.02 -2.57 -2.54
N LYS A 237 7.69 -1.73 -1.56
CA LYS A 237 7.35 -2.14 -0.19
C LYS A 237 6.03 -1.55 0.32
N ALA A 238 5.40 -0.65 -0.45
CA ALA A 238 4.15 -0.03 -0.02
C ALA A 238 3.02 -1.08 0.12
N PRO A 239 2.10 -0.87 1.08
CA PRO A 239 0.98 -1.77 1.30
C PRO A 239 0.08 -1.93 0.07
N LEU A 240 -0.32 -3.18 -0.21
CA LEU A 240 -1.24 -3.53 -1.30
C LEU A 240 -2.51 -4.18 -0.78
N LEU A 241 -3.66 -3.72 -1.25
CA LEU A 241 -4.92 -4.44 -1.23
C LEU A 241 -5.18 -5.02 -2.62
N ILE A 242 -5.23 -6.34 -2.74
CA ILE A 242 -5.52 -7.02 -4.00
C ILE A 242 -6.89 -7.67 -3.90
N MET A 243 -7.83 -7.19 -4.72
CA MET A 243 -9.19 -7.74 -4.79
C MET A 243 -9.41 -8.41 -6.14
N ALA A 244 -9.79 -9.68 -6.14
CA ALA A 244 -9.96 -10.48 -7.34
C ALA A 244 -11.10 -11.48 -7.18
N SER A 245 -11.56 -12.07 -8.27
CA SER A 245 -12.68 -13.02 -8.31
C SER A 245 -12.31 -14.32 -8.99
N GLN A 246 -12.84 -15.43 -8.50
CA GLN A 246 -12.76 -16.73 -9.20
C GLN A 246 -13.57 -16.75 -10.50
N LYS A 247 -14.58 -15.89 -10.62
CA LYS A 247 -15.42 -15.77 -11.82
C LYS A 247 -14.76 -14.95 -12.92
N ASP A 248 -13.66 -14.26 -12.64
CA ASP A 248 -12.89 -13.52 -13.64
C ASP A 248 -12.09 -14.49 -14.53
N ILE A 249 -12.41 -14.49 -15.81
CA ILE A 249 -11.74 -15.35 -16.80
C ILE A 249 -10.33 -14.87 -17.17
N PHE A 250 -10.02 -13.61 -16.93
CA PHE A 250 -8.71 -12.99 -17.25
C PHE A 250 -7.71 -13.16 -16.11
N PHE A 251 -8.14 -12.89 -14.87
CA PHE A 251 -7.28 -12.82 -13.70
C PHE A 251 -7.95 -13.50 -12.49
N PRO A 252 -8.13 -14.84 -12.53
CA PRO A 252 -8.80 -15.59 -11.46
C PRO A 252 -8.06 -15.44 -10.12
N ALA A 253 -8.83 -15.29 -9.04
CA ALA A 253 -8.32 -14.93 -7.70
C ALA A 253 -7.26 -15.92 -7.18
N ASP A 254 -7.46 -17.23 -7.35
CA ASP A 254 -6.52 -18.27 -6.91
C ASP A 254 -5.11 -18.06 -7.50
N ARG A 255 -5.04 -17.78 -8.80
CA ARG A 255 -3.78 -17.54 -9.50
C ARG A 255 -3.14 -16.22 -9.10
N VAL A 256 -3.96 -15.15 -9.05
CA VAL A 256 -3.51 -13.81 -8.67
C VAL A 256 -2.95 -13.83 -7.25
N PHE A 257 -3.69 -14.36 -6.27
CA PHE A 257 -3.26 -14.39 -4.87
C PHE A 257 -2.03 -15.26 -4.64
N ALA A 258 -1.99 -16.46 -5.25
CA ALA A 258 -0.83 -17.35 -5.15
C ALA A 258 0.45 -16.72 -5.72
N LYS A 259 0.34 -15.97 -6.82
CA LYS A 259 1.49 -15.29 -7.43
C LYS A 259 1.87 -14.03 -6.66
N ALA A 260 0.88 -13.24 -6.19
CA ALA A 260 1.11 -12.03 -5.42
C ALA A 260 1.97 -12.30 -4.17
N ARG A 261 1.65 -13.34 -3.40
CA ARG A 261 2.45 -13.76 -2.22
C ARG A 261 3.90 -14.12 -2.55
N LYS A 262 4.21 -14.45 -3.80
CA LYS A 262 5.57 -14.84 -4.24
C LYS A 262 6.38 -13.64 -4.75
N ILE A 263 5.72 -12.65 -5.37
CA ILE A 263 6.42 -11.55 -6.06
C ILE A 263 6.54 -10.28 -5.24
N PHE A 264 5.57 -10.00 -4.37
CA PHE A 264 5.65 -8.85 -3.47
C PHE A 264 6.38 -9.21 -2.17
N THR A 265 7.16 -8.28 -1.68
CA THR A 265 7.93 -8.42 -0.43
C THR A 265 7.49 -7.42 0.64
N GLY A 266 6.60 -6.48 0.30
CA GLY A 266 5.87 -5.61 1.22
C GLY A 266 4.55 -6.24 1.66
N PRO A 267 3.78 -5.55 2.53
CA PRO A 267 2.50 -6.02 3.02
C PRO A 267 1.47 -6.21 1.89
N VAL A 268 0.84 -7.37 1.82
CA VAL A 268 -0.20 -7.69 0.83
C VAL A 268 -1.43 -8.25 1.55
N THR A 269 -2.52 -7.51 1.48
CA THR A 269 -3.85 -7.97 1.87
C THR A 269 -4.58 -8.48 0.64
N THR A 270 -5.16 -9.67 0.70
CA THR A 270 -5.94 -10.25 -0.41
C THR A 270 -7.40 -10.41 0.00
N SER A 271 -8.33 -10.04 -0.88
CA SER A 271 -9.76 -10.19 -0.65
C SER A 271 -10.46 -10.70 -1.91
N GLU A 272 -11.27 -11.73 -1.77
CA GLU A 272 -12.10 -12.23 -2.85
C GLU A 272 -13.39 -11.43 -2.96
N ILE A 273 -13.80 -11.12 -4.20
CA ILE A 273 -15.09 -10.48 -4.51
C ILE A 273 -15.94 -11.41 -5.38
N ASP A 274 -17.25 -11.33 -5.24
CA ASP A 274 -18.18 -12.10 -6.08
C ASP A 274 -18.56 -11.33 -7.33
N SER A 275 -17.70 -11.37 -8.34
CA SER A 275 -17.88 -10.61 -9.58
C SER A 275 -17.28 -11.33 -10.78
N LYS A 276 -17.77 -11.02 -11.98
CA LYS A 276 -16.99 -11.19 -13.21
C LYS A 276 -15.92 -10.10 -13.32
N HIS A 277 -15.36 -9.90 -14.51
CA HIS A 277 -14.29 -8.91 -14.71
C HIS A 277 -14.73 -7.45 -14.46
N LEU A 278 -15.99 -7.11 -14.78
CA LEU A 278 -16.61 -5.83 -14.42
C LEU A 278 -17.53 -6.07 -13.21
N PRO A 279 -17.19 -5.55 -12.03
CA PRO A 279 -18.04 -5.64 -10.85
C PRO A 279 -19.34 -4.84 -11.03
N SER A 280 -20.43 -5.32 -10.41
CA SER A 280 -21.69 -4.54 -10.33
C SER A 280 -21.55 -3.37 -9.36
N ASP A 281 -22.50 -2.44 -9.41
CA ASP A 281 -22.49 -1.25 -8.54
C ASP A 281 -22.52 -1.65 -7.05
N GLU A 282 -23.27 -2.72 -6.68
CA GLU A 282 -23.32 -3.21 -5.30
C GLU A 282 -21.97 -3.74 -4.83
N VAL A 283 -21.27 -4.51 -5.67
CA VAL A 283 -19.91 -4.98 -5.36
C VAL A 283 -18.94 -3.82 -5.26
N MET A 284 -19.10 -2.79 -6.10
CA MET A 284 -18.23 -1.60 -6.06
C MET A 284 -18.42 -0.76 -4.80
N VAL A 285 -19.61 -0.72 -4.21
CA VAL A 285 -19.82 -0.10 -2.88
C VAL A 285 -18.97 -0.80 -1.84
N GLU A 286 -19.03 -2.14 -1.76
CA GLU A 286 -18.20 -2.93 -0.83
C GLU A 286 -16.70 -2.74 -1.09
N VAL A 287 -16.28 -2.73 -2.37
CA VAL A 287 -14.88 -2.48 -2.75
C VAL A 287 -14.43 -1.12 -2.24
N CYS A 288 -15.22 -0.07 -2.44
CA CYS A 288 -14.87 1.29 -2.03
C CYS A 288 -14.79 1.44 -0.50
N GLU A 289 -15.68 0.80 0.26
CA GLU A 289 -15.61 0.78 1.73
C GLU A 289 -14.31 0.12 2.20
N ARG A 290 -13.96 -1.04 1.66
CA ARG A 290 -12.70 -1.73 2.00
C ARG A 290 -11.46 -0.93 1.61
N VAL A 291 -11.50 -0.20 0.49
CA VAL A 291 -10.40 0.70 0.07
C VAL A 291 -10.22 1.82 1.08
N LYS A 292 -11.31 2.45 1.50
CA LYS A 292 -11.29 3.50 2.51
C LYS A 292 -10.65 2.99 3.81
N GLU A 293 -11.18 1.90 4.37
CA GLU A 293 -10.66 1.29 5.60
C GLU A 293 -9.17 0.94 5.46
N PHE A 294 -8.77 0.39 4.32
CA PHE A 294 -7.38 0.03 4.05
C PHE A 294 -6.46 1.26 3.98
N PHE A 295 -6.91 2.36 3.36
CA PHE A 295 -6.10 3.58 3.27
C PHE A 295 -5.98 4.28 4.61
N GLU A 296 -7.08 4.43 5.37
CA GLU A 296 -7.10 5.00 6.72
C GLU A 296 -6.21 4.21 7.69
N MET A 297 -6.31 2.87 7.65
CA MET A 297 -5.44 2.01 8.45
C MET A 297 -3.96 2.22 8.13
N ASN A 298 -3.59 2.30 6.83
CA ASN A 298 -2.19 2.48 6.44
C ASN A 298 -1.68 3.91 6.70
N GLU A 299 -2.54 4.92 6.64
CA GLU A 299 -2.19 6.27 7.06
C GLU A 299 -1.87 6.30 8.56
N ASN A 300 -2.73 5.73 9.39
CA ASN A 300 -2.49 5.59 10.82
C ASN A 300 -1.22 4.79 11.13
N LEU A 301 -0.96 3.69 10.41
CA LEU A 301 0.25 2.89 10.57
C LEU A 301 1.53 3.64 10.14
N SER A 302 1.42 4.66 9.30
CA SER A 302 2.58 5.41 8.79
C SER A 302 3.36 6.13 9.89
N GLU A 303 2.70 6.56 10.97
CA GLU A 303 3.35 7.18 12.12
C GLU A 303 4.32 6.20 12.81
N TYR A 304 3.94 4.92 12.85
CA TYR A 304 4.73 3.84 13.45
C TYR A 304 5.82 3.29 12.52
N LEU A 305 6.04 3.92 11.39
CA LEU A 305 7.14 3.66 10.45
C LEU A 305 8.15 4.83 10.39
N LYS A 306 7.84 5.97 11.03
CA LYS A 306 8.73 7.14 11.03
C LYS A 306 9.98 6.92 11.86
N GLU A 307 11.07 7.50 11.39
CA GLU A 307 12.28 7.65 12.17
C GLU A 307 12.14 8.81 13.16
N THR A 308 12.70 8.65 14.34
CA THR A 308 12.76 9.70 15.37
C THR A 308 14.18 9.75 15.95
N PRO A 309 14.53 10.79 16.71
CA PRO A 309 15.83 10.83 17.38
C PRO A 309 16.10 9.64 18.31
N SER A 310 15.04 9.09 18.95
CA SER A 310 15.14 7.91 19.81
C SER A 310 15.19 6.59 19.03
N ILE A 311 14.52 6.55 17.86
CA ILE A 311 14.35 5.37 17.00
C ILE A 311 15.04 5.62 15.65
N ASN A 312 16.36 5.79 15.68
CA ASN A 312 17.20 6.24 14.56
C ASN A 312 17.65 5.08 13.67
N PHE A 313 16.73 4.50 12.92
CA PHE A 313 16.98 3.29 12.12
C PHE A 313 17.82 3.51 10.85
N SER A 314 18.01 4.74 10.37
CA SER A 314 18.94 5.06 9.27
C SER A 314 20.42 5.11 9.71
N HIS A 315 20.70 4.94 11.01
CA HIS A 315 22.08 4.86 11.50
C HIS A 315 22.79 3.61 10.92
N PRO A 316 24.05 3.72 10.41
CA PRO A 316 24.73 2.61 9.72
C PRO A 316 24.79 1.28 10.52
N LEU A 317 24.95 1.36 11.84
CA LEU A 317 24.97 0.17 12.71
C LEU A 317 23.61 -0.54 12.71
N ILE A 318 22.52 0.23 12.74
CA ILE A 318 21.15 -0.32 12.72
C ILE A 318 20.85 -0.92 11.34
N GLU A 319 21.17 -0.22 10.25
CA GLU A 319 20.99 -0.74 8.88
C GLU A 319 21.76 -2.05 8.67
N ALA A 320 22.99 -2.15 9.16
CA ALA A 320 23.79 -3.37 9.09
C ALA A 320 23.10 -4.53 9.84
N LYS A 321 22.57 -4.28 11.05
CA LYS A 321 21.86 -5.30 11.84
C LYS A 321 20.53 -5.69 11.18
N ILE A 322 19.78 -4.75 10.61
CA ILE A 322 18.55 -5.03 9.83
C ILE A 322 18.87 -6.01 8.70
N LYS A 323 19.92 -5.71 7.91
CA LYS A 323 20.33 -6.57 6.80
C LYS A 323 20.73 -7.97 7.27
N GLU A 324 21.50 -8.07 8.35
CA GLU A 324 21.90 -9.35 8.95
C GLU A 324 20.65 -10.19 9.35
N LEU A 325 19.67 -9.57 9.98
CA LEU A 325 18.43 -10.23 10.40
C LEU A 325 17.57 -10.63 9.20
N GLN A 326 17.50 -9.77 8.15
CA GLN A 326 16.79 -10.09 6.90
C GLN A 326 17.36 -11.33 6.21
N GLU A 327 18.70 -11.43 6.13
CA GLU A 327 19.38 -12.58 5.50
C GLU A 327 19.12 -13.90 6.22
N LYS A 328 18.82 -13.86 7.53
CA LYS A 328 18.54 -15.01 8.37
C LYS A 328 17.05 -15.37 8.46
N SER A 329 16.17 -14.56 7.90
CA SER A 329 14.72 -14.68 8.09
C SER A 329 14.01 -15.21 6.84
N ASP A 330 13.12 -16.18 7.04
CA ASP A 330 12.35 -16.81 5.97
C ASP A 330 11.01 -16.09 5.70
N SER A 331 10.51 -15.30 6.65
CA SER A 331 9.25 -14.57 6.58
C SER A 331 9.29 -13.29 7.44
N GLN A 332 8.27 -12.42 7.29
CA GLN A 332 8.16 -11.22 8.12
C GLN A 332 7.98 -11.58 9.60
N ILE A 333 7.16 -12.57 9.91
CA ILE A 333 6.96 -13.05 11.30
C ILE A 333 8.26 -13.61 11.87
N ASP A 334 9.03 -14.36 11.09
CA ASP A 334 10.34 -14.88 11.53
C ASP A 334 11.33 -13.73 11.76
N TYR A 335 11.31 -12.70 10.93
CA TYR A 335 12.12 -11.49 11.15
C TYR A 335 11.74 -10.78 12.46
N ILE A 336 10.45 -10.55 12.72
CA ILE A 336 9.98 -9.92 13.96
C ILE A 336 10.45 -10.73 15.18
N LYS A 337 10.30 -12.05 15.13
CA LYS A 337 10.73 -12.94 16.18
C LYS A 337 12.25 -12.85 16.43
N ARG A 338 13.06 -12.90 15.38
CA ARG A 338 14.53 -12.79 15.48
C ARG A 338 14.99 -11.44 16.00
N ALA A 339 14.39 -10.34 15.53
CA ALA A 339 14.68 -9.00 16.03
C ALA A 339 14.34 -8.87 17.52
N TYR A 340 13.18 -9.39 17.93
CA TYR A 340 12.76 -9.43 19.32
C TYR A 340 13.72 -10.26 20.19
N GLU A 341 14.05 -11.50 19.78
CA GLU A 341 14.94 -12.39 20.50
C GLU A 341 16.35 -11.79 20.61
N PHE A 342 16.86 -11.17 19.54
CA PHE A 342 18.14 -10.48 19.57
C PHE A 342 18.14 -9.36 20.63
N VAL A 343 17.15 -8.46 20.63
CA VAL A 343 17.10 -7.36 21.61
C VAL A 343 16.87 -7.88 23.02
N ARG A 344 16.02 -8.90 23.19
CA ARG A 344 15.76 -9.48 24.50
C ARG A 344 16.99 -10.15 25.10
N ASP A 345 17.70 -10.97 24.33
CA ASP A 345 18.68 -11.93 24.83
C ASP A 345 20.14 -11.45 24.68
N GLU A 346 20.46 -10.73 23.61
CA GLU A 346 21.83 -10.29 23.33
C GLU A 346 22.13 -8.85 23.83
N ILE A 347 21.12 -8.02 24.01
CA ILE A 347 21.28 -6.68 24.60
C ILE A 347 20.99 -6.77 26.09
N LEU A 348 22.03 -6.53 26.92
CA LEU A 348 21.89 -6.64 28.36
C LEU A 348 21.06 -5.49 28.95
N HIS A 349 20.25 -5.78 29.97
CA HIS A 349 19.52 -4.71 30.68
C HIS A 349 20.47 -3.95 31.60
N SER A 350 20.61 -2.64 31.38
CA SER A 350 21.62 -1.81 32.03
C SER A 350 21.58 -1.86 33.57
N TRP A 351 20.38 -1.99 34.17
CA TRP A 351 20.25 -2.13 35.64
C TRP A 351 20.76 -3.49 36.14
N ASP A 352 20.54 -4.55 35.39
CA ASP A 352 20.93 -5.90 35.81
C ASP A 352 22.45 -6.07 35.82
N VAL A 353 23.15 -5.38 34.88
CA VAL A 353 24.63 -5.41 34.77
C VAL A 353 25.32 -4.22 35.41
N LYS A 354 24.56 -3.32 36.04
CA LYS A 354 25.06 -2.06 36.64
C LYS A 354 25.91 -1.25 35.66
N ALA A 355 25.40 -1.10 34.42
CA ALA A 355 26.09 -0.37 33.37
C ALA A 355 26.38 1.07 33.79
N LYS A 356 27.58 1.58 33.42
CA LYS A 356 28.00 2.95 33.72
C LYS A 356 27.52 3.96 32.67
N VAL A 357 27.24 3.49 31.47
CA VAL A 357 26.83 4.32 30.32
C VAL A 357 25.31 4.34 30.20
N VAL A 358 24.74 5.50 29.92
CA VAL A 358 23.33 5.69 29.57
C VAL A 358 23.21 5.72 28.06
N SER A 359 22.65 4.67 27.45
CA SER A 359 22.30 4.65 26.03
C SER A 359 20.99 5.42 25.84
N LYS A 360 20.96 6.43 24.95
CA LYS A 360 19.87 7.39 24.80
C LYS A 360 18.95 7.09 23.61
N ASN A 361 19.47 6.38 22.61
CA ASN A 361 18.78 6.04 21.37
C ASN A 361 19.12 4.61 20.89
N ALA A 362 18.45 4.15 19.84
CA ALA A 362 18.60 2.79 19.31
C ALA A 362 20.05 2.46 18.91
N ALA A 363 20.75 3.37 18.24
CA ALA A 363 22.12 3.13 17.80
C ALA A 363 23.08 2.98 18.97
N GLU A 364 22.97 3.84 19.99
CA GLU A 364 23.79 3.76 21.19
C GLU A 364 23.55 2.46 21.99
N VAL A 365 22.30 1.97 22.04
CA VAL A 365 21.98 0.68 22.66
C VAL A 365 22.70 -0.45 21.94
N LEU A 366 22.69 -0.43 20.61
CA LEU A 366 23.37 -1.46 19.81
C LEU A 366 24.89 -1.37 19.96
N GLU A 367 25.45 -0.17 19.95
CA GLU A 367 26.88 0.07 20.11
C GLU A 367 27.40 -0.35 21.49
N ASN A 368 26.69 0.03 22.57
CA ASN A 368 27.06 -0.29 23.95
C ASN A 368 26.69 -1.70 24.38
N GLY A 369 25.86 -2.41 23.62
CA GLY A 369 25.31 -3.74 23.99
C GLY A 369 24.43 -3.72 25.23
N THR A 370 24.03 -2.53 25.72
CA THR A 370 23.20 -2.36 26.92
C THR A 370 22.19 -1.24 26.79
N GLY A 371 21.02 -1.41 27.41
CA GLY A 371 19.96 -0.40 27.51
C GLY A 371 18.97 -0.71 28.61
N ILE A 372 18.26 0.29 29.10
CA ILE A 372 17.08 0.07 29.95
C ILE A 372 15.86 -0.30 29.09
N CYS A 373 14.76 -0.71 29.68
CA CYS A 373 13.55 -1.09 28.95
C CYS A 373 13.12 -0.03 27.91
N TRP A 374 13.21 1.27 28.22
CA TRP A 374 12.87 2.37 27.32
C TRP A 374 13.70 2.34 26.02
N THR A 375 15.02 2.31 26.17
CA THR A 375 15.91 2.38 25.01
C THR A 375 16.11 1.04 24.30
N LYS A 376 15.91 -0.10 25.00
CA LYS A 376 15.79 -1.41 24.34
C LYS A 376 14.52 -1.48 23.46
N SER A 377 13.40 -0.88 23.91
CA SER A 377 12.19 -0.72 23.09
C SER A 377 12.43 0.17 21.87
N CYS A 378 13.22 1.24 22.02
CA CYS A 378 13.64 2.06 20.86
C CYS A 378 14.48 1.25 19.86
N LEU A 379 15.39 0.40 20.31
CA LEU A 379 16.20 -0.46 19.44
C LEU A 379 15.31 -1.48 18.69
N LEU A 380 14.38 -2.16 19.39
CA LEU A 380 13.47 -3.09 18.73
C LEU A 380 12.60 -2.38 17.70
N ALA A 381 12.03 -1.20 18.05
CA ALA A 381 11.27 -0.38 17.11
C ALA A 381 12.11 0.05 15.89
N ALA A 382 13.38 0.42 16.08
CA ALA A 382 14.29 0.79 14.99
C ALA A 382 14.55 -0.38 14.03
N LEU A 383 14.83 -1.57 14.55
CA LEU A 383 15.02 -2.77 13.75
C LEU A 383 13.76 -3.15 12.95
N LEU A 384 12.58 -3.00 13.55
CA LEU A 384 11.30 -3.29 12.90
C LEU A 384 10.94 -2.24 11.86
N ARG A 385 10.97 -0.94 12.21
CA ARG A 385 10.62 0.16 11.30
C ARG A 385 11.54 0.24 10.09
N GLY A 386 12.85 0.10 10.29
CA GLY A 386 13.81 0.08 9.20
C GLY A 386 13.61 -1.12 8.23
N ASN A 387 12.88 -2.16 8.65
CA ASN A 387 12.42 -3.25 7.79
C ASN A 387 10.97 -3.07 7.29
N GLY A 388 10.37 -1.88 7.49
CA GLY A 388 9.01 -1.58 7.03
C GLY A 388 7.90 -2.21 7.87
N ILE A 389 8.16 -2.55 9.13
CA ILE A 389 7.20 -3.14 10.07
C ILE A 389 6.77 -2.07 11.08
N PRO A 390 5.48 -1.68 11.11
CA PRO A 390 5.00 -0.70 12.08
C PRO A 390 5.21 -1.18 13.52
N ALA A 391 5.89 -0.37 14.31
CA ALA A 391 6.19 -0.68 15.71
C ALA A 391 6.05 0.57 16.58
N GLY A 392 5.40 0.43 17.71
CA GLY A 392 5.18 1.48 18.70
C GLY A 392 5.79 1.12 20.06
N ILE A 393 5.53 2.00 21.02
CA ILE A 393 5.93 1.85 22.42
C ILE A 393 4.68 1.91 23.29
N SER A 394 4.58 0.99 24.23
CA SER A 394 3.54 0.93 25.26
C SER A 394 4.18 0.96 26.63
N TYR A 395 3.41 1.31 27.64
CA TYR A 395 3.94 1.51 28.98
C TYR A 395 3.19 0.72 30.06
N GLN A 396 3.90 0.45 31.16
CA GLN A 396 3.35 -0.05 32.41
C GLN A 396 3.94 0.77 33.58
N LYS A 397 3.12 1.10 34.56
CA LYS A 397 3.56 1.61 35.86
C LYS A 397 3.70 0.41 36.78
N LEU A 398 4.89 0.15 37.26
CA LEU A 398 5.21 -1.01 38.10
C LEU A 398 5.86 -0.55 39.40
N THR A 399 5.72 -1.33 40.46
CA THR A 399 6.47 -1.11 41.71
C THR A 399 7.96 -1.40 41.51
N ARG A 400 8.81 -0.70 42.26
CA ARG A 400 10.26 -0.91 42.22
C ARG A 400 10.70 -2.16 42.98
N ALA A 401 9.96 -2.50 44.03
CA ALA A 401 10.16 -3.62 44.91
C ALA A 401 9.04 -4.66 44.74
N ASP A 402 8.99 -5.63 45.65
CA ASP A 402 7.92 -6.65 45.67
C ASP A 402 6.54 -6.05 46.07
N ASP A 403 6.52 -4.82 46.64
CA ASP A 403 5.37 -4.03 47.02
C ASP A 403 5.56 -2.55 46.63
N ASP A 404 4.64 -1.66 47.05
CA ASP A 404 4.62 -0.23 46.73
C ASP A 404 5.47 0.64 47.69
N SER A 405 6.18 0.07 48.65
CA SER A 405 6.94 0.79 49.68
C SER A 405 8.12 1.61 49.13
N ASP A 406 8.70 1.22 47.98
CA ASP A 406 9.83 1.89 47.33
C ASP A 406 9.42 2.72 46.09
N GLY A 407 8.11 2.97 45.95
CA GLY A 407 7.55 3.75 44.85
C GLY A 407 7.47 2.98 43.53
N TYR A 408 7.29 3.73 42.43
CA TYR A 408 7.00 3.18 41.12
C TYR A 408 8.09 3.50 40.09
N ILE A 409 8.07 2.76 39.01
CA ILE A 409 8.85 3.02 37.78
C ILE A 409 7.94 2.89 36.56
N ILE A 410 8.28 3.59 35.50
CA ILE A 410 7.70 3.37 34.17
C ILE A 410 8.52 2.29 33.45
N HIS A 411 7.84 1.23 33.08
CA HIS A 411 8.36 0.19 32.20
C HIS A 411 7.87 0.41 30.78
N ALA A 412 8.75 0.26 29.79
CA ALA A 412 8.39 0.35 28.38
C ALA A 412 8.54 -1.00 27.68
N LEU A 413 7.63 -1.28 26.78
CA LEU A 413 7.59 -2.43 25.89
C LEU A 413 7.14 -2.02 24.48
N ASN A 414 7.14 -2.91 23.52
CA ASN A 414 6.76 -2.58 22.15
C ASN A 414 5.37 -3.06 21.79
N THR A 415 4.70 -2.29 20.94
CA THR A 415 3.60 -2.75 20.10
C THR A 415 4.13 -3.03 18.70
N VAL A 416 3.64 -4.06 18.05
CA VAL A 416 4.05 -4.44 16.69
C VAL A 416 2.82 -4.83 15.88
N TYR A 417 2.62 -4.19 14.72
CA TYR A 417 1.53 -4.56 13.82
C TYR A 417 1.91 -5.76 12.97
N ILE A 418 1.04 -6.77 12.96
CA ILE A 418 1.20 -7.99 12.15
C ILE A 418 0.20 -7.93 10.99
N PRO A 419 0.64 -7.58 9.75
CA PRO A 419 -0.25 -7.43 8.61
C PRO A 419 -1.04 -8.67 8.26
N GLU A 420 -0.44 -9.85 8.37
CA GLU A 420 -1.08 -11.14 8.07
C GLU A 420 -2.25 -11.44 9.02
N LEU A 421 -2.23 -10.90 10.24
CA LEU A 421 -3.26 -11.06 11.26
C LEU A 421 -4.12 -9.79 11.42
N GLN A 422 -3.76 -8.70 10.75
CA GLN A 422 -4.40 -7.38 10.85
C GLN A 422 -4.58 -6.91 12.31
N LYS A 423 -3.59 -7.18 13.16
CA LYS A 423 -3.65 -6.83 14.59
C LYS A 423 -2.31 -6.35 15.13
N TRP A 424 -2.40 -5.53 16.18
CA TRP A 424 -1.28 -5.21 17.04
C TRP A 424 -1.06 -6.32 18.06
N ILE A 425 0.19 -6.66 18.31
CA ILE A 425 0.63 -7.50 19.43
C ILE A 425 1.60 -6.72 20.30
N ARG A 426 1.77 -7.10 21.55
CA ARG A 426 2.76 -6.50 22.43
C ARG A 426 3.92 -7.47 22.66
N LEU A 427 5.14 -6.93 22.65
CA LEU A 427 6.40 -7.67 22.84
C LEU A 427 7.26 -6.93 23.87
N ASP A 428 7.77 -7.64 24.86
CA ASP A 428 8.62 -7.08 25.90
C ASP A 428 10.06 -7.58 25.75
N ALA A 429 10.92 -6.72 25.22
CA ALA A 429 12.32 -7.02 24.95
C ALA A 429 13.27 -6.69 26.12
N ARG A 430 12.74 -6.49 27.34
CA ARG A 430 13.54 -6.13 28.53
C ARG A 430 14.70 -7.09 28.80
N GLY A 431 14.51 -8.36 28.57
CA GLY A 431 15.47 -9.42 28.89
C GLY A 431 14.97 -10.32 30.01
N ASN A 432 15.25 -11.61 29.87
CA ASN A 432 14.83 -12.64 30.83
C ASN A 432 15.83 -12.79 31.97
N LYS A 433 15.32 -13.06 33.16
CA LYS A 433 16.09 -13.43 34.37
C LYS A 433 15.23 -14.26 35.32
N ALA A 434 15.73 -14.62 36.49
CA ALA A 434 14.93 -15.29 37.50
C ALA A 434 13.62 -14.51 37.76
N ARG A 435 12.47 -15.17 37.61
CA ARG A 435 11.11 -14.64 37.77
C ARG A 435 10.67 -13.66 36.67
N VAL A 436 11.43 -13.46 35.57
CA VAL A 436 11.07 -12.64 34.43
C VAL A 436 11.19 -13.47 33.15
N HIS A 437 10.05 -13.75 32.48
CA HIS A 437 9.99 -14.70 31.37
C HIS A 437 9.13 -14.18 30.22
N ALA A 438 9.64 -13.20 29.47
CA ALA A 438 9.00 -12.72 28.24
C ALA A 438 9.28 -13.65 27.05
N LYS A 439 8.29 -13.89 26.20
CA LYS A 439 8.42 -14.74 25.00
C LYS A 439 7.67 -14.14 23.82
N PHE A 440 8.17 -14.40 22.63
CA PHE A 440 7.42 -14.12 21.41
C PHE A 440 6.19 -15.04 21.32
N SER A 441 5.02 -14.44 21.10
CA SER A 441 3.77 -15.17 20.89
C SER A 441 2.83 -14.33 20.02
N LEU A 442 2.10 -14.99 19.12
CA LEU A 442 1.06 -14.36 18.28
C LEU A 442 -0.35 -14.57 18.86
N GLU A 443 -0.52 -15.48 19.79
CA GLU A 443 -1.82 -15.89 20.35
C GLU A 443 -2.12 -15.18 21.66
N GLU A 444 -1.18 -15.17 22.60
CA GLU A 444 -1.33 -14.59 23.93
C GLU A 444 -0.11 -13.73 24.29
N GLU A 445 -0.32 -12.69 25.08
CA GLU A 445 0.77 -11.85 25.58
C GLU A 445 1.64 -12.60 26.59
N LYS A 446 2.96 -12.53 26.41
CA LYS A 446 3.96 -13.10 27.33
C LYS A 446 5.00 -12.04 27.66
N LEU A 447 4.57 -11.05 28.41
CA LEU A 447 5.38 -9.90 28.82
C LEU A 447 6.30 -10.27 29.99
N ALA A 448 7.26 -9.41 30.27
CA ALA A 448 8.17 -9.55 31.41
C ALA A 448 7.46 -9.40 32.76
N PHE A 449 6.44 -8.55 32.78
CA PHE A 449 5.67 -8.24 33.97
C PHE A 449 4.16 -8.23 33.69
N THR A 450 3.38 -8.59 34.70
CA THR A 450 1.94 -8.41 34.74
C THR A 450 1.63 -7.38 35.83
N ALA A 451 0.91 -6.33 35.47
CA ALA A 451 0.52 -5.28 36.42
C ALA A 451 -0.35 -5.84 37.56
N ARG A 452 -0.02 -5.49 38.79
CA ARG A 452 -0.70 -5.97 40.01
C ARG A 452 -1.56 -4.85 40.59
N GLU A 453 -2.87 -4.92 40.37
CA GLU A 453 -3.83 -3.92 40.81
C GLU A 453 -3.77 -3.63 42.31
N GLN A 454 -3.49 -4.64 43.12
CA GLN A 454 -3.38 -4.52 44.59
C GLN A 454 -2.26 -3.59 45.06
N TYR A 455 -1.28 -3.31 44.20
CA TYR A 455 -0.20 -2.37 44.42
C TYR A 455 -0.31 -1.12 43.55
N SER A 456 -1.50 -0.82 43.02
CA SER A 456 -1.74 0.32 42.12
C SER A 456 -0.82 0.37 40.89
N GLU A 457 -0.37 -0.81 40.44
CA GLU A 457 0.31 -0.94 39.16
C GLU A 457 -0.68 -0.80 38.01
N ILE A 458 -0.26 -0.18 36.92
CA ILE A 458 -1.13 0.13 35.76
C ILE A 458 -0.50 -0.43 34.51
N ASP A 459 -1.28 -1.15 33.71
CA ASP A 459 -0.97 -1.42 32.31
C ASP A 459 -1.80 -0.44 31.47
N TYR A 460 -1.12 0.49 30.78
CA TYR A 460 -1.82 1.57 30.06
C TYR A 460 -2.45 1.09 28.75
N HIS A 461 -2.01 -0.05 28.18
CA HIS A 461 -2.48 -0.57 26.90
C HIS A 461 -2.46 0.47 25.76
N ASP A 462 -1.61 1.47 25.89
CA ASP A 462 -1.41 2.54 24.93
C ASP A 462 -0.54 2.09 23.75
N ASN A 463 -0.50 2.92 22.71
CA ASN A 463 0.35 2.70 21.55
C ASN A 463 0.91 4.05 21.09
N ASN A 464 2.16 4.32 21.39
CA ASN A 464 2.83 5.57 21.08
C ASN A 464 3.81 5.40 19.93
N SER A 465 3.86 6.39 19.04
CA SER A 465 4.79 6.36 17.90
C SER A 465 6.24 6.71 18.28
N ASP A 466 6.50 7.25 19.45
CA ASP A 466 7.84 7.51 19.97
C ASP A 466 7.90 7.32 21.49
N LEU A 467 9.09 7.40 22.04
CA LEU A 467 9.30 7.44 23.48
C LEU A 467 8.71 8.74 24.06
N ASP A 468 8.08 8.67 25.23
CA ASP A 468 7.53 9.84 25.93
C ASP A 468 8.61 10.91 26.15
N GLU A 469 8.29 12.17 25.84
CA GLU A 469 9.24 13.29 25.90
C GLU A 469 9.85 13.47 27.29
N ARG A 470 9.11 13.16 28.37
CA ARG A 470 9.60 13.22 29.75
C ARG A 470 10.67 12.18 30.00
N LEU A 471 10.52 10.97 29.43
CA LEU A 471 11.53 9.91 29.52
C LEU A 471 12.76 10.26 28.70
N ILE A 472 12.60 10.86 27.51
CA ILE A 472 13.70 11.38 26.70
C ILE A 472 14.49 12.46 27.47
N LYS A 473 13.78 13.37 28.14
CA LYS A 473 14.43 14.41 28.96
C LYS A 473 15.27 13.79 30.08
N ILE A 474 14.75 12.82 30.83
CA ILE A 474 15.49 12.11 31.88
C ILE A 474 16.73 11.44 31.32
N LEU A 475 16.64 10.73 30.19
CA LEU A 475 17.79 10.11 29.53
C LEU A 475 18.89 11.10 29.16
N ASN A 476 18.53 12.35 28.83
CA ASN A 476 19.48 13.39 28.47
C ASN A 476 20.14 14.07 29.68
N GLU A 477 19.44 14.11 30.80
CA GLU A 477 19.93 14.79 32.03
C GLU A 477 20.73 13.85 32.97
N VAL A 478 20.62 12.53 32.77
CA VAL A 478 21.24 11.55 33.68
C VAL A 478 22.48 10.93 33.05
N ASP A 479 23.61 11.02 33.74
CA ASP A 479 24.90 10.44 33.31
C ASP A 479 25.09 8.98 33.79
N VAL A 480 24.36 8.56 34.81
CA VAL A 480 24.46 7.22 35.40
C VAL A 480 23.11 6.55 35.45
N VAL A 481 22.98 5.37 34.84
CA VAL A 481 21.73 4.60 34.75
C VAL A 481 21.03 4.41 36.10
N MET A 482 21.80 4.17 37.17
CA MET A 482 21.27 3.93 38.51
C MET A 482 20.57 5.14 39.14
N ASN A 483 20.76 6.35 38.57
CA ASN A 483 20.12 7.58 39.03
C ASN A 483 18.78 7.87 38.34
N ILE A 484 18.36 7.06 37.37
CA ILE A 484 17.07 7.23 36.67
C ILE A 484 15.92 7.03 37.66
N ARG A 485 15.02 8.01 37.70
CA ARG A 485 13.79 8.02 38.50
C ARG A 485 12.61 8.48 37.67
N THR A 486 11.44 8.00 37.95
CA THR A 486 10.18 8.41 37.34
C THR A 486 9.16 8.69 38.44
N ASP A 487 8.93 9.94 38.73
CA ASP A 487 8.01 10.39 39.78
C ASP A 487 6.71 10.93 39.15
N PHE A 488 6.27 10.39 38.01
CA PHE A 488 5.08 10.78 37.28
C PHE A 488 4.40 9.57 36.62
N ASP A 489 3.10 9.72 36.33
CA ASP A 489 2.33 8.76 35.53
C ASP A 489 2.42 9.13 34.05
N ILE A 490 2.47 8.12 33.18
CA ILE A 490 2.22 8.27 31.75
C ILE A 490 0.71 8.41 31.57
N ILE A 491 0.26 9.49 30.93
CA ILE A 491 -1.16 9.78 30.68
C ILE A 491 -1.38 9.78 29.17
#